data_11c284b211ed33832db25c0950f92d17
#
_entry.id   11c284b211ed33832db25c0950f92d17
#
_cell.length_a   1.000
_cell.length_b   1.000
_cell.length_c   1.000
_cell.angle_alpha   90.00
_cell.angle_beta   90.00
_cell.angle_gamma   90.00
#
_symmetry.space_group_name_H-M   'P 1'
#
loop_
_entity.id
_entity.type
_entity.pdbx_description
1 polymer ?
#
loop_
_entity_poly.entity_id
_entity_poly.type
_entity_poly.pdbx_seq_one_letter_code
_entity_poly.pdbx_strand_id
1 'polypeptide(L)'
;MSTPRPEAQANSTLRVTQARVMRSEWTKLRTQPGALWSLLSAVILVVAFGILYSLLRVARPPHGAAAASFDPTSVSLAGVQLAQVAAGVLGVLLITSEYATGLIRTTLAAVPRRLPTLWGKAAVVTGAVVAVSVPAAVAVFLAGQAILGRQHLSTSFGEPGVARAVIGGALYLAVAALLGLALGALLRSTAGGIAALFGLLFAVPILVGFLPGSLADEIGKYLPGTAGLAVTTVHPDPVTSLSPWTGFGVFCAYALLLLGAAAVRLRRGDA
;
A
#
# COMPACT_ATOMS: atom_id res chain seq x y z
N MET A 1 -57.07 -26.03 20.83
CA MET A 1 -55.65 -26.36 21.05
C MET A 1 -54.87 -25.86 19.86
N SER A 2 -54.28 -24.68 19.96
CA SER A 2 -53.45 -24.06 18.91
C SER A 2 -52.00 -24.36 19.17
N THR A 3 -51.38 -25.13 18.27
CA THR A 3 -49.95 -25.40 18.31
C THR A 3 -49.14 -24.15 18.06
N PRO A 4 -48.12 -23.84 18.88
CA PRO A 4 -47.29 -22.68 18.66
C PRO A 4 -46.44 -22.85 17.39
N ARG A 5 -46.41 -21.83 16.55
CA ARG A 5 -45.58 -21.75 15.31
C ARG A 5 -44.09 -21.83 15.64
N PRO A 6 -43.33 -22.64 14.94
CA PRO A 6 -41.86 -22.78 15.15
C PRO A 6 -41.02 -21.65 14.56
N GLU A 7 -41.58 -20.52 14.16
CA GLU A 7 -40.83 -19.44 13.46
C GLU A 7 -40.05 -18.51 14.39
N ALA A 8 -40.25 -18.59 15.72
CA ALA A 8 -39.56 -17.67 16.64
C ALA A 8 -38.13 -18.11 17.04
N GLN A 9 -37.73 -19.34 16.74
CA GLN A 9 -36.42 -19.87 17.18
C GLN A 9 -35.30 -19.78 16.12
N ALA A 10 -35.61 -19.44 14.88
CA ALA A 10 -34.59 -19.39 13.78
C ALA A 10 -33.75 -18.09 13.78
N ASN A 11 -34.10 -17.05 14.52
CA ASN A 11 -33.47 -15.73 14.42
C ASN A 11 -32.36 -15.43 15.44
N SER A 12 -32.01 -16.35 16.35
CA SER A 12 -31.08 -16.06 17.44
C SER A 12 -29.59 -16.39 17.19
N THR A 13 -29.20 -16.92 16.03
CA THR A 13 -27.84 -17.45 15.85
C THR A 13 -26.98 -16.74 14.78
N LEU A 14 -27.47 -15.74 14.08
CA LEU A 14 -26.71 -15.02 13.06
C LEU A 14 -26.07 -13.72 13.60
N ARG A 15 -25.27 -13.82 14.66
CA ARG A 15 -24.41 -12.71 15.05
C ARG A 15 -23.36 -12.47 13.95
N VAL A 16 -23.39 -11.31 13.33
CA VAL A 16 -22.34 -10.86 12.41
C VAL A 16 -21.06 -10.66 13.23
N THR A 17 -20.13 -11.62 13.14
CA THR A 17 -18.83 -11.52 13.79
C THR A 17 -17.80 -10.93 12.81
N GLN A 18 -16.83 -10.17 13.33
CA GLN A 18 -15.75 -9.59 12.52
C GLN A 18 -15.01 -10.66 11.69
N ALA A 19 -14.82 -11.86 12.26
CA ALA A 19 -14.18 -12.98 11.55
C ALA A 19 -14.98 -13.43 10.30
N ARG A 20 -16.31 -13.46 10.38
CA ARG A 20 -17.15 -13.79 9.21
C ARG A 20 -17.08 -12.70 8.14
N VAL A 21 -17.02 -11.42 8.55
CA VAL A 21 -16.82 -10.29 7.63
C VAL A 21 -15.47 -10.43 6.93
N MET A 22 -14.37 -10.64 7.65
CA MET A 22 -13.04 -10.83 7.06
C MET A 22 -12.99 -12.02 6.10
N ARG A 23 -13.64 -13.15 6.45
CA ARG A 23 -13.71 -14.32 5.58
C ARG A 23 -14.46 -14.02 4.27
N SER A 24 -15.54 -13.26 4.34
CA SER A 24 -16.28 -12.86 3.13
C SER A 24 -15.45 -11.90 2.27
N GLU A 25 -14.76 -10.93 2.87
CA GLU A 25 -13.87 -10.01 2.15
C GLU A 25 -12.67 -10.72 1.51
N TRP A 26 -12.10 -11.70 2.20
CA TRP A 26 -11.06 -12.58 1.64
C TRP A 26 -11.53 -13.35 0.41
N THR A 27 -12.75 -13.90 0.48
CA THR A 27 -13.34 -14.62 -0.67
C THR A 27 -13.54 -13.68 -1.85
N LYS A 28 -14.06 -12.46 -1.62
CA LYS A 28 -14.22 -11.44 -2.66
C LYS A 28 -12.88 -11.09 -3.32
N LEU A 29 -11.83 -10.86 -2.52
CA LEU A 29 -10.50 -10.55 -3.04
C LEU A 29 -9.98 -11.66 -3.97
N ARG A 30 -10.14 -12.92 -3.57
CA ARG A 30 -9.67 -14.07 -4.36
C ARG A 30 -10.48 -14.33 -5.62
N THR A 31 -11.74 -13.92 -5.66
CA THR A 31 -12.64 -14.15 -6.81
C THR A 31 -12.71 -12.93 -7.75
N GLN A 32 -12.12 -11.81 -7.39
CA GLN A 32 -12.15 -10.58 -8.16
C GLN A 32 -10.91 -10.49 -9.08
N PRO A 33 -11.06 -10.69 -10.41
CA PRO A 33 -9.91 -10.72 -11.32
C PRO A 33 -9.05 -9.45 -11.27
N GLY A 34 -9.69 -8.27 -11.19
CA GLY A 34 -8.98 -7.00 -11.09
C GLY A 34 -8.08 -6.89 -9.85
N ALA A 35 -8.49 -7.46 -8.72
CA ALA A 35 -7.67 -7.49 -7.51
C ALA A 35 -6.45 -8.42 -7.67
N LEU A 36 -6.66 -9.61 -8.26
CA LEU A 36 -5.57 -10.55 -8.50
C LEU A 36 -4.55 -9.99 -9.49
N TRP A 37 -5.00 -9.37 -10.58
CA TRP A 37 -4.11 -8.71 -11.54
C TRP A 37 -3.34 -7.54 -10.93
N SER A 38 -3.96 -6.75 -10.04
CA SER A 38 -3.26 -5.68 -9.32
C SER A 38 -2.19 -6.21 -8.36
N LEU A 39 -2.47 -7.31 -7.64
CA LEU A 39 -1.47 -7.96 -6.79
C LEU A 39 -0.31 -8.52 -7.62
N LEU A 40 -0.63 -9.23 -8.70
CA LEU A 40 0.39 -9.79 -9.60
C LEU A 40 1.25 -8.71 -10.23
N SER A 41 0.64 -7.61 -10.72
CA SER A 41 1.38 -6.49 -11.28
C SER A 41 2.26 -5.81 -10.24
N ALA A 42 1.83 -5.68 -8.99
CA ALA A 42 2.67 -5.16 -7.92
C ALA A 42 3.94 -6.00 -7.72
N VAL A 43 3.80 -7.34 -7.67
CA VAL A 43 4.96 -8.26 -7.56
C VAL A 43 5.88 -8.15 -8.77
N ILE A 44 5.29 -8.17 -9.98
CA ILE A 44 6.08 -8.04 -11.22
C ILE A 44 6.86 -6.72 -11.23
N LEU A 45 6.24 -5.62 -10.82
CA LEU A 45 6.91 -4.32 -10.78
C LEU A 45 8.04 -4.30 -9.75
N VAL A 46 7.82 -4.84 -8.53
CA VAL A 46 8.88 -4.94 -7.53
C VAL A 46 10.08 -5.72 -8.09
N VAL A 47 9.82 -6.93 -8.62
CA VAL A 47 10.88 -7.84 -9.04
C VAL A 47 11.55 -7.36 -10.32
N ALA A 48 10.76 -7.04 -11.35
CA ALA A 48 11.33 -6.66 -12.66
C ALA A 48 12.14 -5.37 -12.59
N PHE A 49 11.60 -4.33 -11.93
CA PHE A 49 12.33 -3.06 -11.83
C PHE A 49 13.51 -3.13 -10.85
N GLY A 50 13.41 -3.90 -9.76
CA GLY A 50 14.53 -4.10 -8.87
C GLY A 50 15.70 -4.83 -9.55
N ILE A 51 15.40 -5.89 -10.32
CA ILE A 51 16.41 -6.59 -11.13
C ILE A 51 16.97 -5.69 -12.22
N LEU A 52 16.10 -5.03 -13.00
CA LEU A 52 16.49 -4.13 -14.08
C LEU A 52 17.42 -3.03 -13.56
N TYR A 53 17.06 -2.39 -12.46
CA TYR A 53 17.84 -1.29 -11.89
C TYR A 53 19.18 -1.79 -11.34
N SER A 54 19.22 -2.97 -10.74
CA SER A 54 20.48 -3.63 -10.32
C SER A 54 21.40 -3.94 -11.51
N LEU A 55 20.86 -4.44 -12.62
CA LEU A 55 21.63 -4.68 -13.85
C LEU A 55 22.17 -3.38 -14.46
N LEU A 56 21.37 -2.31 -14.49
CA LEU A 56 21.79 -1.00 -14.97
C LEU A 56 22.95 -0.41 -14.14
N ARG A 57 22.91 -0.64 -12.81
CA ARG A 57 23.99 -0.18 -11.91
C ARG A 57 25.29 -0.97 -12.09
N VAL A 58 25.20 -2.27 -12.38
CA VAL A 58 26.36 -3.07 -12.73
C VAL A 58 26.96 -2.64 -14.09
N ALA A 59 26.11 -2.33 -15.08
CA ALA A 59 26.55 -1.86 -16.39
C ALA A 59 27.15 -0.44 -16.33
N ARG A 60 26.73 0.38 -15.37
CA ARG A 60 27.22 1.76 -15.16
C ARG A 60 27.50 1.96 -13.68
N PRO A 61 28.64 1.48 -13.16
CA PRO A 61 28.98 1.61 -11.76
C PRO A 61 29.08 3.08 -11.32
N PRO A 62 28.69 3.41 -10.10
CA PRO A 62 28.82 4.76 -9.57
C PRO A 62 30.31 5.11 -9.37
N HIS A 63 30.70 6.36 -9.71
CA HIS A 63 32.04 6.87 -9.56
C HIS A 63 32.05 8.18 -8.77
N GLY A 64 33.15 8.49 -8.12
CA GLY A 64 33.31 9.74 -7.36
C GLY A 64 32.28 9.91 -6.23
N ALA A 65 31.67 11.08 -6.13
CA ALA A 65 30.69 11.38 -5.09
C ALA A 65 29.46 10.46 -5.11
N ALA A 66 29.04 9.97 -6.30
CA ALA A 66 27.94 9.03 -6.43
C ALA A 66 28.25 7.65 -5.83
N ALA A 67 29.52 7.26 -5.74
CA ALA A 67 29.92 6.03 -5.08
C ALA A 67 29.81 6.13 -3.55
N ALA A 68 30.09 7.30 -2.99
CA ALA A 68 29.98 7.54 -1.54
C ALA A 68 28.52 7.52 -1.01
N SER A 69 27.55 7.90 -1.87
CA SER A 69 26.12 7.90 -1.53
C SER A 69 25.37 6.67 -2.07
N PHE A 70 26.08 5.67 -2.57
CA PHE A 70 25.48 4.49 -3.17
C PHE A 70 24.87 3.58 -2.11
N ASP A 71 23.57 3.31 -2.22
CA ASP A 71 22.85 2.35 -1.37
C ASP A 71 22.39 1.14 -2.19
N PRO A 72 23.06 -0.02 -2.05
CA PRO A 72 22.72 -1.25 -2.75
C PRO A 72 21.30 -1.73 -2.47
N THR A 73 20.80 -1.46 -1.26
CA THR A 73 19.45 -1.87 -0.81
C THR A 73 18.39 -1.09 -1.56
N SER A 74 18.52 0.23 -1.63
CA SER A 74 17.60 1.10 -2.39
C SER A 74 17.60 0.74 -3.87
N VAL A 75 18.73 0.37 -4.43
CA VAL A 75 18.84 -0.09 -5.84
C VAL A 75 17.99 -1.35 -6.05
N SER A 76 18.14 -2.35 -5.21
CA SER A 76 17.38 -3.60 -5.30
C SER A 76 15.88 -3.41 -5.08
N LEU A 77 15.49 -2.45 -4.24
CA LEU A 77 14.10 -2.13 -3.91
C LEU A 77 13.48 -1.05 -4.81
N ALA A 78 14.17 -0.57 -5.87
CA ALA A 78 13.66 0.50 -6.73
C ALA A 78 12.28 0.21 -7.33
N GLY A 79 11.93 -1.06 -7.54
CA GLY A 79 10.62 -1.48 -8.00
C GLY A 79 9.46 -1.17 -7.04
N VAL A 80 9.71 -0.98 -5.75
CA VAL A 80 8.69 -0.62 -4.74
C VAL A 80 8.02 0.70 -5.09
N GLN A 81 8.79 1.67 -5.59
CA GLN A 81 8.27 2.98 -5.99
C GLN A 81 7.26 2.91 -7.15
N LEU A 82 7.39 1.96 -8.04
CA LEU A 82 6.41 1.74 -9.10
C LEU A 82 5.25 0.85 -8.65
N ALA A 83 5.55 -0.16 -7.86
CA ALA A 83 4.57 -1.10 -7.35
C ALA A 83 3.52 -0.43 -6.43
N GLN A 84 3.83 0.71 -5.81
CA GLN A 84 2.87 1.49 -5.02
C GLN A 84 1.60 1.86 -5.80
N VAL A 85 1.73 2.09 -7.10
CA VAL A 85 0.60 2.37 -7.98
C VAL A 85 -0.33 1.17 -8.04
N ALA A 86 0.21 -0.01 -8.34
CA ALA A 86 -0.57 -1.24 -8.43
C ALA A 86 -1.21 -1.60 -7.07
N ALA A 87 -0.47 -1.43 -5.97
CA ALA A 87 -0.99 -1.64 -4.63
C ALA A 87 -2.11 -0.65 -4.28
N GLY A 88 -1.94 0.64 -4.60
CA GLY A 88 -2.97 1.65 -4.38
C GLY A 88 -4.21 1.44 -5.25
N VAL A 89 -4.03 1.07 -6.52
CA VAL A 89 -5.13 0.72 -7.44
C VAL A 89 -5.90 -0.49 -6.93
N LEU A 90 -5.23 -1.52 -6.38
CA LEU A 90 -5.89 -2.64 -5.71
C LEU A 90 -6.84 -2.14 -4.61
N GLY A 91 -6.36 -1.24 -3.74
CA GLY A 91 -7.18 -0.65 -2.68
C GLY A 91 -8.41 0.07 -3.22
N VAL A 92 -8.23 0.90 -4.27
CA VAL A 92 -9.34 1.60 -4.93
C VAL A 92 -10.35 0.58 -5.49
N LEU A 93 -9.90 -0.40 -6.27
CA LEU A 93 -10.77 -1.38 -6.94
C LEU A 93 -11.60 -2.20 -5.95
N LEU A 94 -11.03 -2.60 -4.81
CA LEU A 94 -11.72 -3.43 -3.82
C LEU A 94 -12.92 -2.75 -3.18
N ILE A 95 -12.94 -1.42 -3.10
CA ILE A 95 -14.08 -0.70 -2.55
C ILE A 95 -14.99 -0.20 -3.66
N THR A 96 -14.46 0.29 -4.78
CA THR A 96 -15.27 0.92 -5.82
C THR A 96 -16.04 -0.08 -6.67
N SER A 97 -15.57 -1.33 -6.80
CA SER A 97 -16.32 -2.40 -7.45
C SER A 97 -17.67 -2.69 -6.76
N GLU A 98 -17.75 -2.52 -5.44
CA GLU A 98 -19.01 -2.70 -4.70
C GLU A 98 -19.98 -1.53 -4.96
N TYR A 99 -19.47 -0.32 -5.18
CA TYR A 99 -20.29 0.81 -5.59
C TYR A 99 -20.82 0.63 -7.03
N ALA A 100 -19.98 0.19 -7.95
CA ALA A 100 -20.33 0.01 -9.34
C ALA A 100 -21.39 -1.08 -9.56
N THR A 101 -21.36 -2.15 -8.77
CA THR A 101 -22.31 -3.28 -8.86
C THR A 101 -23.55 -3.11 -7.99
N GLY A 102 -23.65 -2.05 -7.20
CA GLY A 102 -24.73 -1.83 -6.23
C GLY A 102 -24.73 -2.81 -5.04
N LEU A 103 -23.77 -3.73 -4.97
CA LEU A 103 -23.60 -4.69 -3.87
C LEU A 103 -23.40 -4.01 -2.51
N ILE A 104 -22.99 -2.73 -2.50
CA ILE A 104 -22.85 -1.97 -1.25
C ILE A 104 -24.20 -1.85 -0.51
N ARG A 105 -25.31 -1.73 -1.23
CA ARG A 105 -26.66 -1.64 -0.63
C ARG A 105 -27.07 -2.94 0.04
N THR A 106 -26.82 -4.08 -0.61
CA THR A 106 -27.14 -5.41 -0.04
C THR A 106 -26.20 -5.75 1.11
N THR A 107 -24.91 -5.41 1.01
CA THR A 107 -23.94 -5.61 2.09
C THR A 107 -24.31 -4.77 3.32
N LEU A 108 -24.73 -3.51 3.13
CA LEU A 108 -25.14 -2.63 4.21
C LEU A 108 -26.50 -3.00 4.80
N ALA A 109 -27.38 -3.59 4.03
CA ALA A 109 -28.67 -4.14 4.53
C ALA A 109 -28.43 -5.39 5.41
N ALA A 110 -27.47 -6.26 5.02
CA ALA A 110 -27.12 -7.45 5.78
C ALA A 110 -26.28 -7.15 7.04
N VAL A 111 -25.50 -6.06 7.03
CA VAL A 111 -24.64 -5.61 8.13
C VAL A 111 -25.03 -4.17 8.49
N PRO A 112 -25.98 -3.95 9.41
CA PRO A 112 -26.46 -2.61 9.78
C PRO A 112 -25.37 -1.68 10.31
N ARG A 113 -24.26 -2.25 10.82
CA ARG A 113 -23.07 -1.52 11.24
C ARG A 113 -22.11 -1.42 10.07
N ARG A 114 -22.11 -0.31 9.35
CA ARG A 114 -21.30 -0.03 8.14
C ARG A 114 -19.78 -0.09 8.36
N LEU A 115 -19.30 0.20 9.56
CA LEU A 115 -17.86 0.27 9.89
C LEU A 115 -17.14 -1.09 9.91
N PRO A 116 -17.70 -2.19 10.44
CA PRO A 116 -17.03 -3.49 10.43
C PRO A 116 -16.62 -3.95 9.02
N THR A 117 -17.40 -3.59 8.00
CA THR A 117 -17.10 -3.92 6.60
C THR A 117 -15.88 -3.16 6.10
N LEU A 118 -15.78 -1.84 6.38
CA LEU A 118 -14.60 -1.05 5.99
C LEU A 118 -13.33 -1.55 6.66
N TRP A 119 -13.38 -1.80 7.97
CA TRP A 119 -12.23 -2.31 8.73
C TRP A 119 -11.87 -3.75 8.35
N GLY A 120 -12.86 -4.59 8.08
CA GLY A 120 -12.63 -5.94 7.57
C GLY A 120 -11.92 -5.92 6.21
N LYS A 121 -12.35 -5.05 5.31
CA LYS A 121 -11.73 -4.84 4.00
C LYS A 121 -10.31 -4.29 4.14
N ALA A 122 -10.09 -3.30 5.01
CA ALA A 122 -8.76 -2.76 5.29
C ALA A 122 -7.80 -3.84 5.81
N ALA A 123 -8.25 -4.67 6.77
CA ALA A 123 -7.44 -5.77 7.31
C ALA A 123 -7.09 -6.82 6.26
N VAL A 124 -8.06 -7.22 5.42
CA VAL A 124 -7.85 -8.21 4.36
C VAL A 124 -6.90 -7.70 3.28
N VAL A 125 -7.06 -6.45 2.84
CA VAL A 125 -6.15 -5.82 1.87
C VAL A 125 -4.73 -5.75 2.41
N THR A 126 -4.58 -5.24 3.65
CA THR A 126 -3.26 -5.14 4.29
C THR A 126 -2.60 -6.50 4.40
N GLY A 127 -3.32 -7.50 4.92
CA GLY A 127 -2.80 -8.87 5.06
C GLY A 127 -2.41 -9.50 3.73
N ALA A 128 -3.22 -9.33 2.69
CA ALA A 128 -2.94 -9.87 1.36
C ALA A 128 -1.71 -9.20 0.72
N VAL A 129 -1.62 -7.87 0.79
CA VAL A 129 -0.47 -7.14 0.24
C VAL A 129 0.81 -7.50 0.99
N VAL A 130 0.80 -7.53 2.32
CA VAL A 130 1.97 -7.93 3.12
C VAL A 130 2.40 -9.36 2.80
N ALA A 131 1.45 -10.31 2.74
CA ALA A 131 1.74 -11.71 2.48
C ALA A 131 2.41 -11.95 1.12
N VAL A 132 2.13 -11.09 0.13
CA VAL A 132 2.70 -11.21 -1.22
C VAL A 132 3.95 -10.34 -1.38
N SER A 133 3.95 -9.13 -0.79
CA SER A 133 5.04 -8.17 -0.96
C SER A 133 6.28 -8.51 -0.13
N VAL A 134 6.13 -9.13 1.06
CA VAL A 134 7.30 -9.52 1.88
C VAL A 134 8.17 -10.54 1.15
N PRO A 135 7.64 -11.68 0.67
CA PRO A 135 8.44 -12.62 -0.12
C PRO A 135 9.03 -11.99 -1.39
N ALA A 136 8.26 -11.13 -2.08
CA ALA A 136 8.73 -10.45 -3.28
C ALA A 136 9.89 -9.50 -2.98
N ALA A 137 9.81 -8.71 -1.90
CA ALA A 137 10.88 -7.79 -1.49
C ALA A 137 12.15 -8.55 -1.07
N VAL A 138 12.01 -9.65 -0.34
CA VAL A 138 13.15 -10.51 0.01
C VAL A 138 13.77 -11.13 -1.24
N ALA A 139 12.96 -11.68 -2.13
CA ALA A 139 13.44 -12.30 -3.36
C ALA A 139 14.18 -11.30 -4.27
N VAL A 140 13.62 -10.10 -4.49
CA VAL A 140 14.27 -9.07 -5.31
C VAL A 140 15.52 -8.52 -4.65
N PHE A 141 15.54 -8.38 -3.32
CA PHE A 141 16.75 -8.01 -2.59
C PHE A 141 17.85 -9.04 -2.83
N LEU A 142 17.60 -10.33 -2.59
CA LEU A 142 18.61 -11.39 -2.79
C LEU A 142 19.09 -11.45 -4.25
N ALA A 143 18.19 -11.37 -5.22
CA ALA A 143 18.56 -11.35 -6.64
C ALA A 143 19.37 -10.10 -6.99
N GLY A 144 18.97 -8.92 -6.51
CA GLY A 144 19.68 -7.67 -6.71
C GLY A 144 21.09 -7.70 -6.11
N GLN A 145 21.24 -8.21 -4.87
CA GLN A 145 22.55 -8.34 -4.23
C GLN A 145 23.45 -9.36 -4.95
N ALA A 146 22.92 -10.45 -5.49
CA ALA A 146 23.67 -11.39 -6.32
C ALA A 146 24.17 -10.75 -7.64
N ILE A 147 23.40 -9.84 -8.21
CA ILE A 147 23.77 -9.07 -9.40
C ILE A 147 24.86 -8.03 -9.04
N LEU A 148 24.63 -7.22 -8.00
CA LEU A 148 25.54 -6.16 -7.56
C LEU A 148 26.87 -6.72 -7.05
N GLY A 149 26.88 -7.93 -6.48
CA GLY A 149 28.07 -8.63 -6.01
C GLY A 149 29.11 -8.89 -7.10
N ARG A 150 28.70 -8.91 -8.37
CA ARG A 150 29.62 -9.04 -9.53
C ARG A 150 30.60 -7.88 -9.66
N GLN A 151 30.27 -6.73 -9.09
CA GLN A 151 31.09 -5.51 -9.07
C GLN A 151 31.51 -5.09 -7.66
N HIS A 152 31.40 -6.00 -6.67
CA HIS A 152 31.67 -5.71 -5.25
C HIS A 152 30.81 -4.58 -4.68
N LEU A 153 29.62 -4.34 -5.23
CA LEU A 153 28.67 -3.30 -4.81
C LEU A 153 27.55 -3.84 -3.92
N SER A 154 27.64 -5.10 -3.47
CA SER A 154 26.59 -5.74 -2.68
C SER A 154 26.72 -5.43 -1.18
N THR A 155 25.58 -5.55 -0.49
CA THR A 155 25.48 -5.51 0.98
C THR A 155 24.86 -6.80 1.51
N SER A 156 25.03 -7.08 2.81
CA SER A 156 24.46 -8.25 3.45
C SER A 156 23.12 -7.93 4.09
N PHE A 157 22.22 -8.93 4.15
CA PHE A 157 20.94 -8.79 4.87
C PHE A 157 21.12 -8.50 6.38
N GLY A 158 22.25 -8.91 6.96
CA GLY A 158 22.61 -8.67 8.37
C GLY A 158 23.12 -7.26 8.67
N GLU A 159 23.40 -6.45 7.66
CA GLU A 159 23.86 -5.08 7.88
C GLU A 159 22.77 -4.21 8.51
N PRO A 160 23.16 -3.27 9.40
CA PRO A 160 22.23 -2.40 10.09
C PRO A 160 21.31 -1.64 9.11
N GLY A 161 20.00 -1.75 9.33
CA GLY A 161 18.99 -1.06 8.51
C GLY A 161 18.53 -1.80 7.26
N VAL A 162 19.26 -2.80 6.76
CA VAL A 162 18.90 -3.53 5.53
C VAL A 162 17.60 -4.33 5.71
N ALA A 163 17.51 -5.16 6.77
CA ALA A 163 16.29 -5.92 7.04
C ALA A 163 15.07 -5.00 7.23
N ARG A 164 15.24 -3.86 7.91
CA ARG A 164 14.20 -2.83 8.03
C ARG A 164 13.77 -2.31 6.67
N ALA A 165 14.72 -1.99 5.79
CA ALA A 165 14.42 -1.44 4.47
C ALA A 165 13.63 -2.44 3.60
N VAL A 166 14.02 -3.71 3.60
CA VAL A 166 13.34 -4.77 2.83
C VAL A 166 11.92 -5.00 3.34
N ILE A 167 11.74 -5.18 4.65
CA ILE A 167 10.41 -5.38 5.25
C ILE A 167 9.59 -4.08 5.15
N GLY A 168 10.24 -2.94 5.37
CA GLY A 168 9.63 -1.62 5.24
C GLY A 168 9.05 -1.35 3.86
N GLY A 169 9.71 -1.80 2.79
CA GLY A 169 9.18 -1.72 1.42
C GLY A 169 7.86 -2.47 1.25
N ALA A 170 7.74 -3.67 1.83
CA ALA A 170 6.49 -4.41 1.81
C ALA A 170 5.39 -3.74 2.64
N LEU A 171 5.72 -3.21 3.81
CA LEU A 171 4.78 -2.45 4.65
C LEU A 171 4.34 -1.16 3.98
N TYR A 172 5.24 -0.48 3.28
CA TYR A 172 4.93 0.69 2.47
C TYR A 172 3.85 0.39 1.42
N LEU A 173 3.97 -0.72 0.68
CA LEU A 173 2.96 -1.14 -0.30
C LEU A 173 1.60 -1.42 0.35
N ALA A 174 1.59 -1.99 1.55
CA ALA A 174 0.35 -2.22 2.29
C ALA A 174 -0.34 -0.91 2.69
N VAL A 175 0.42 0.11 3.13
CA VAL A 175 -0.13 1.43 3.43
C VAL A 175 -0.58 2.15 2.16
N ALA A 176 0.13 2.00 1.04
CA ALA A 176 -0.31 2.52 -0.26
C ALA A 176 -1.66 1.92 -0.70
N ALA A 177 -1.86 0.62 -0.46
CA ALA A 177 -3.15 -0.02 -0.72
C ALA A 177 -4.26 0.50 0.21
N LEU A 178 -3.97 0.76 1.49
CA LEU A 178 -4.92 1.39 2.41
C LEU A 178 -5.27 2.83 1.99
N LEU A 179 -4.29 3.58 1.51
CA LEU A 179 -4.50 4.92 0.97
C LEU A 179 -5.45 4.89 -0.23
N GLY A 180 -5.22 3.96 -1.17
CA GLY A 180 -6.12 3.72 -2.30
C GLY A 180 -7.53 3.33 -1.87
N LEU A 181 -7.66 2.42 -0.90
CA LEU A 181 -8.95 2.01 -0.33
C LEU A 181 -9.70 3.21 0.26
N ALA A 182 -9.00 4.07 1.01
CA ALA A 182 -9.59 5.27 1.61
C ALA A 182 -10.07 6.27 0.55
N LEU A 183 -9.25 6.54 -0.47
CA LEU A 183 -9.61 7.43 -1.57
C LEU A 183 -10.79 6.88 -2.38
N GLY A 184 -10.79 5.58 -2.69
CA GLY A 184 -11.91 4.93 -3.36
C GLY A 184 -13.21 5.01 -2.56
N ALA A 185 -13.15 4.84 -1.23
CA ALA A 185 -14.30 4.97 -0.34
C ALA A 185 -14.82 6.41 -0.25
N LEU A 186 -13.90 7.38 -0.23
CA LEU A 186 -14.23 8.81 -0.20
C LEU A 186 -14.87 9.29 -1.51
N LEU A 187 -14.31 8.91 -2.63
CA LEU A 187 -14.75 9.42 -3.94
C LEU A 187 -15.87 8.60 -4.57
N ARG A 188 -16.06 7.36 -4.13
CA ARG A 188 -17.07 6.41 -4.65
C ARG A 188 -17.01 6.22 -6.18
N SER A 189 -15.84 6.48 -6.76
CA SER A 189 -15.55 6.42 -8.19
C SER A 189 -14.18 5.80 -8.39
N THR A 190 -14.11 4.80 -9.27
CA THR A 190 -12.83 4.14 -9.60
C THR A 190 -11.86 5.12 -10.25
N ALA A 191 -12.34 5.84 -11.28
CA ALA A 191 -11.51 6.83 -11.97
C ALA A 191 -11.08 7.96 -11.03
N GLY A 192 -11.99 8.49 -10.21
CA GLY A 192 -11.68 9.53 -9.22
C GLY A 192 -10.69 9.05 -8.17
N GLY A 193 -10.85 7.83 -7.65
CA GLY A 193 -9.95 7.23 -6.67
C GLY A 193 -8.53 7.04 -7.21
N ILE A 194 -8.40 6.52 -8.43
CA ILE A 194 -7.11 6.36 -9.10
C ILE A 194 -6.49 7.72 -9.41
N ALA A 195 -7.24 8.67 -9.95
CA ALA A 195 -6.73 10.02 -10.24
C ALA A 195 -6.24 10.74 -8.97
N ALA A 196 -6.99 10.64 -7.86
CA ALA A 196 -6.58 11.21 -6.59
C ALA A 196 -5.33 10.53 -6.02
N LEU A 197 -5.20 9.20 -6.15
CA LEU A 197 -4.01 8.47 -5.75
C LEU A 197 -2.78 8.95 -6.53
N PHE A 198 -2.87 9.04 -7.85
CA PHE A 198 -1.79 9.57 -8.70
C PHE A 198 -1.47 11.03 -8.38
N GLY A 199 -2.51 11.85 -8.19
CA GLY A 199 -2.36 13.25 -7.78
C GLY A 199 -1.53 13.37 -6.50
N LEU A 200 -1.89 12.59 -5.49
CA LEU A 200 -1.25 12.65 -4.17
C LEU A 200 0.19 12.10 -4.18
N LEU A 201 0.44 10.99 -4.91
CA LEU A 201 1.74 10.32 -4.88
C LEU A 201 2.74 10.88 -5.89
N PHE A 202 2.27 11.50 -6.99
CA PHE A 202 3.15 11.98 -8.07
C PHE A 202 2.95 13.46 -8.40
N ALA A 203 1.71 13.93 -8.63
CA ALA A 203 1.50 15.30 -9.05
C ALA A 203 1.87 16.30 -7.94
N VAL A 204 1.49 16.04 -6.68
CA VAL A 204 1.83 16.92 -5.56
C VAL A 204 3.35 17.02 -5.35
N PRO A 205 4.15 15.93 -5.32
CA PRO A 205 5.61 16.01 -5.27
C PRO A 205 6.23 16.81 -6.42
N ILE A 206 5.73 16.63 -7.65
CA ILE A 206 6.20 17.40 -8.81
C ILE A 206 5.93 18.90 -8.62
N LEU A 207 4.72 19.26 -8.17
CA LEU A 207 4.37 20.66 -7.91
C LEU A 207 5.22 21.28 -6.80
N VAL A 208 5.50 20.52 -5.73
CA VAL A 208 6.39 20.97 -4.65
C VAL A 208 7.81 21.18 -5.16
N GLY A 209 8.28 20.37 -6.10
CA GLY A 209 9.59 20.53 -6.72
C GLY A 209 9.80 21.83 -7.51
N PHE A 210 8.74 22.56 -7.85
CA PHE A 210 8.83 23.90 -8.44
C PHE A 210 9.00 25.04 -7.41
N LEU A 211 8.91 24.73 -6.12
CA LEU A 211 9.16 25.73 -5.05
C LEU A 211 10.66 26.03 -4.92
N PRO A 212 11.03 27.19 -4.32
CA PRO A 212 12.42 27.47 -3.97
C PRO A 212 13.02 26.35 -3.11
N GLY A 213 14.30 25.97 -3.36
CA GLY A 213 14.94 24.76 -2.85
C GLY A 213 14.69 24.47 -1.37
N SER A 214 14.86 25.46 -0.48
CA SER A 214 14.63 25.27 0.97
C SER A 214 13.18 24.90 1.32
N LEU A 215 12.20 25.47 0.62
CA LEU A 215 10.78 25.16 0.84
C LEU A 215 10.41 23.79 0.22
N ALA A 216 10.99 23.48 -0.95
CA ALA A 216 10.79 22.18 -1.59
C ALA A 216 11.28 21.04 -0.70
N ASP A 217 12.45 21.19 -0.09
CA ASP A 217 13.05 20.19 0.81
C ASP A 217 12.24 20.06 2.11
N GLU A 218 11.85 21.18 2.71
CA GLU A 218 11.04 21.20 3.94
C GLU A 218 9.68 20.52 3.78
N ILE A 219 8.95 20.85 2.71
CA ILE A 219 7.62 20.31 2.46
C ILE A 219 7.74 18.89 1.87
N GLY A 220 8.69 18.68 0.97
CA GLY A 220 8.90 17.43 0.23
C GLY A 220 9.06 16.21 1.12
N LYS A 221 9.80 16.35 2.22
CA LYS A 221 10.04 15.23 3.17
C LYS A 221 8.78 14.74 3.89
N TYR A 222 7.72 15.57 3.98
CA TYR A 222 6.45 15.20 4.62
C TYR A 222 5.41 14.69 3.63
N LEU A 223 5.66 14.74 2.33
CA LEU A 223 4.73 14.20 1.33
C LEU A 223 4.56 12.68 1.49
N PRO A 224 3.35 12.15 1.31
CA PRO A 224 3.07 10.76 1.65
C PRO A 224 3.99 9.76 0.95
N GLY A 225 4.29 9.96 -0.33
CA GLY A 225 5.20 9.09 -1.08
C GLY A 225 6.63 9.15 -0.55
N THR A 226 7.18 10.37 -0.42
CA THR A 226 8.56 10.59 0.06
C THR A 226 8.73 10.12 1.50
N ALA A 227 7.82 10.55 2.39
CA ALA A 227 7.84 10.15 3.79
C ALA A 227 7.78 8.63 3.95
N GLY A 228 6.85 8.00 3.23
CA GLY A 228 6.68 6.54 3.30
C GLY A 228 7.89 5.77 2.78
N LEU A 229 8.52 6.23 1.70
CA LEU A 229 9.72 5.59 1.13
C LEU A 229 10.97 5.73 2.01
N ALA A 230 11.00 6.67 2.97
CA ALA A 230 12.11 6.80 3.91
C ALA A 230 12.41 5.49 4.65
N VAL A 231 11.40 4.62 4.88
CA VAL A 231 11.59 3.32 5.54
C VAL A 231 12.46 2.36 4.72
N THR A 232 12.52 2.54 3.38
CA THR A 232 13.30 1.69 2.48
C THR A 232 14.75 2.15 2.30
N THR A 233 15.11 3.34 2.82
CA THR A 233 16.44 3.93 2.69
C THR A 233 17.31 3.52 3.87
N VAL A 234 18.49 2.97 3.63
CA VAL A 234 19.43 2.57 4.70
C VAL A 234 20.13 3.77 5.26
N HIS A 235 20.61 4.67 4.39
CA HIS A 235 21.30 5.90 4.77
C HIS A 235 20.48 7.12 4.36
N PRO A 236 19.51 7.57 5.20
CA PRO A 236 18.70 8.72 4.86
C PRO A 236 19.52 10.02 4.94
N ASP A 237 19.34 10.91 3.97
CA ASP A 237 19.85 12.27 4.03
C ASP A 237 18.96 13.09 5.00
N PRO A 238 19.52 13.65 6.08
CA PRO A 238 18.72 14.39 7.07
C PRO A 238 18.04 15.65 6.53
N VAL A 239 18.54 16.20 5.43
CA VAL A 239 18.00 17.44 4.83
C VAL A 239 16.74 17.13 4.03
N THR A 240 16.77 16.08 3.20
CA THR A 240 15.72 15.78 2.22
C THR A 240 14.79 14.65 2.65
N SER A 241 15.11 13.91 3.71
CA SER A 241 14.29 12.79 4.17
C SER A 241 14.10 12.77 5.69
N LEU A 242 12.96 12.23 6.12
CA LEU A 242 12.69 11.94 7.53
C LEU A 242 13.43 10.67 7.96
N SER A 243 13.60 10.50 9.27
CA SER A 243 14.07 9.22 9.80
C SER A 243 13.10 8.10 9.36
N PRO A 244 13.58 6.88 9.10
CA PRO A 244 12.80 5.81 8.49
C PRO A 244 11.44 5.55 9.14
N TRP A 245 11.39 5.42 10.44
CA TRP A 245 10.15 5.15 11.17
C TRP A 245 9.25 6.37 11.32
N THR A 246 9.83 7.58 11.43
CA THR A 246 9.07 8.83 11.45
C THR A 246 8.38 9.05 10.12
N GLY A 247 9.10 8.88 9.01
CA GLY A 247 8.52 9.00 7.67
C GLY A 247 7.42 7.97 7.42
N PHE A 248 7.65 6.71 7.79
CA PHE A 248 6.62 5.68 7.70
C PHE A 248 5.40 6.01 8.56
N GLY A 249 5.60 6.56 9.77
CA GLY A 249 4.52 7.01 10.65
C GLY A 249 3.68 8.14 10.03
N VAL A 250 4.32 9.10 9.37
CA VAL A 250 3.64 10.17 8.61
C VAL A 250 2.78 9.57 7.48
N PHE A 251 3.31 8.61 6.73
CA PHE A 251 2.55 7.94 5.68
C PHE A 251 1.35 7.16 6.22
N CYS A 252 1.53 6.44 7.33
CA CYS A 252 0.43 5.78 8.04
C CYS A 252 -0.63 6.78 8.50
N ALA A 253 -0.23 7.95 8.99
CA ALA A 253 -1.15 9.01 9.42
C ALA A 253 -2.02 9.50 8.26
N TYR A 254 -1.46 9.71 7.06
CA TYR A 254 -2.26 10.03 5.86
C TYR A 254 -3.30 8.96 5.56
N ALA A 255 -2.92 7.69 5.55
CA ALA A 255 -3.86 6.60 5.29
C ALA A 255 -4.96 6.52 6.36
N LEU A 256 -4.60 6.65 7.64
CA LEU A 256 -5.56 6.61 8.75
C LEU A 256 -6.51 7.81 8.76
N LEU A 257 -6.03 9.01 8.47
CA LEU A 257 -6.87 10.21 8.37
C LEU A 257 -7.90 10.07 7.25
N LEU A 258 -7.47 9.61 6.06
CA LEU A 258 -8.36 9.41 4.93
C LEU A 258 -9.35 8.24 5.18
N LEU A 259 -8.92 7.15 5.83
CA LEU A 259 -9.82 6.07 6.24
C LEU A 259 -10.82 6.56 7.29
N GLY A 260 -10.39 7.40 8.23
CA GLY A 260 -11.26 8.04 9.21
C GLY A 260 -12.32 8.92 8.54
N ALA A 261 -11.90 9.75 7.59
CA ALA A 261 -12.82 10.58 6.79
C ALA A 261 -13.81 9.71 5.99
N ALA A 262 -13.34 8.62 5.39
CA ALA A 262 -14.20 7.66 4.69
C ALA A 262 -15.21 7.00 5.65
N ALA A 263 -14.77 6.63 6.85
CA ALA A 263 -15.63 6.07 7.89
C ALA A 263 -16.74 7.05 8.34
N VAL A 264 -16.38 8.32 8.52
CA VAL A 264 -17.35 9.38 8.85
C VAL A 264 -18.34 9.59 7.71
N ARG A 265 -17.85 9.64 6.45
CA ARG A 265 -18.73 9.77 5.27
C ARG A 265 -19.69 8.59 5.13
N LEU A 266 -19.21 7.36 5.39
CA LEU A 266 -20.05 6.16 5.38
C LEU A 266 -21.13 6.18 6.48
N ARG A 267 -20.85 6.79 7.63
CA ARG A 267 -21.86 6.94 8.71
C ARG A 267 -22.94 7.97 8.38
N ARG A 268 -22.56 9.10 7.77
CA ARG A 268 -23.44 10.25 7.52
C ARG A 268 -24.17 10.18 6.19
N GLY A 269 -23.66 9.44 5.21
CA GLY A 269 -24.24 9.38 3.88
C GLY A 269 -25.26 8.25 3.77
N ASP A 270 -26.46 8.56 3.23
CA ASP A 270 -27.36 7.55 2.69
C ASP A 270 -26.70 6.95 1.45
N ALA A 271 -26.69 5.61 1.42
CA ALA A 271 -26.10 4.85 0.31
C ALA A 271 -27.07 4.76 -0.86
#